data_899e184dd787d4b7466af33c5432717d
#
_entry.id   899e184dd787d4b7466af33c5432717d
#
_cell.length_a   1.000
_cell.length_b   1.000
_cell.length_c   1.000
_cell.angle_alpha   90.00
_cell.angle_beta   90.00
_cell.angle_gamma   90.00
#
_symmetry.space_group_name_H-M   'P 1'
#
loop_
_entity.id
_entity.type
_entity.pdbx_description
1 polymer ?
#
loop_
_entity_poly.entity_id
_entity_poly.type
_entity_poly.pdbx_seq_one_letter_code
_entity_poly.pdbx_strand_id
1 'polypeptide(L)'
;MTVPHSAEHPSERPAGPNTGPNADHSADDTGAIPTVPATPATSEEPPEMPRRALILGESAMALDLEQAYKRLGFDTRIGAASIAEAFYPGIIVTSGDAEDTIETVEEVSQRVGAVVAPSVEGCRHTADRMAVRKQANEELGLPTLDYEFAATPQEMHDAVERIGYPCVVKAPTSKDGEGFSFVHSDADLADAWRAADRGLGQGAVVERYIDFDFEATILAARSIDPSTGELATWFCEPIGTRHRDGKLVESWQPAPLPEAAMDNARSIAARIVGALASCGIFSVEMFVSGDDVYFSQVT
;
A
#
# COMPACT_ATOMS: atom_id res chain seq x y z
N MET A 1 27.71 42.66 23.47
CA MET A 1 27.01 43.04 24.71
C MET A 1 26.18 41.83 25.13
N THR A 2 26.83 40.99 25.92
CA THR A 2 26.57 40.72 27.33
C THR A 2 25.28 39.89 27.57
N VAL A 3 25.53 38.65 27.86
CA VAL A 3 24.72 37.68 28.65
C VAL A 3 24.68 38.18 30.10
N PRO A 4 23.70 37.82 30.95
CA PRO A 4 23.86 36.65 31.81
C PRO A 4 22.56 35.87 32.09
N HIS A 5 22.62 34.51 32.24
CA HIS A 5 22.81 33.72 33.47
C HIS A 5 21.66 33.82 34.51
N SER A 6 21.01 32.81 34.95
CA SER A 6 21.32 31.69 35.87
C SER A 6 20.01 30.95 36.21
N ALA A 7 19.97 29.65 36.19
CA ALA A 7 20.04 28.68 37.30
C ALA A 7 18.82 28.69 38.27
N GLU A 8 18.18 27.58 38.56
CA GLU A 8 18.48 26.62 39.62
C GLU A 8 17.44 25.50 39.71
N HIS A 9 17.91 24.28 39.92
CA HIS A 9 17.18 23.14 40.50
C HIS A 9 17.06 23.33 42.03
N PRO A 10 16.10 22.68 42.72
CA PRO A 10 16.36 21.38 43.37
C PRO A 10 15.14 20.43 43.43
N SER A 11 15.36 19.14 43.27
CA SER A 11 15.50 18.05 44.23
C SER A 11 14.44 17.96 45.34
N GLU A 12 13.73 16.83 45.42
CA GLU A 12 13.85 15.85 46.53
C GLU A 12 12.71 14.79 46.47
N ARG A 13 13.14 13.53 46.60
CA ARG A 13 12.28 12.42 47.05
C ARG A 13 12.16 12.48 48.56
N PRO A 14 11.15 11.82 49.17
CA PRO A 14 11.52 10.62 49.90
C PRO A 14 10.54 9.43 49.74
N ALA A 15 11.12 8.28 49.98
CA ALA A 15 10.49 7.00 50.18
C ALA A 15 10.03 6.84 51.64
N GLY A 16 9.05 5.94 51.85
CA GLY A 16 8.77 5.39 53.18
C GLY A 16 7.70 4.28 53.08
N PRO A 17 7.88 3.20 53.83
CA PRO A 17 7.26 1.92 53.63
C PRO A 17 5.97 1.72 54.43
N ASN A 18 5.11 0.81 53.96
CA ASN A 18 4.07 0.30 54.86
C ASN A 18 4.02 -1.23 54.82
N THR A 19 4.24 -1.79 56.00
CA THR A 19 4.26 -3.19 56.39
C THR A 19 2.88 -3.65 56.87
N GLY A 20 2.44 -4.83 56.39
CA GLY A 20 1.65 -5.88 56.92
C GLY A 20 0.27 -5.63 57.55
N PRO A 21 -0.52 -6.64 57.92
CA PRO A 21 -0.10 -7.97 58.35
C PRO A 21 -0.84 -9.17 57.72
N ASN A 22 -0.30 -10.35 57.94
CA ASN A 22 -0.83 -11.68 57.78
C ASN A 22 -2.19 -11.89 58.44
N ALA A 23 -3.05 -12.68 57.76
CA ALA A 23 -4.05 -13.52 58.41
C ALA A 23 -4.08 -14.88 57.74
N ASP A 24 -3.62 -15.88 58.46
CA ASP A 24 -3.84 -17.30 58.28
C ASP A 24 -5.35 -17.60 58.27
N HIS A 25 -5.78 -18.36 57.30
CA HIS A 25 -6.91 -19.29 57.43
C HIS A 25 -6.69 -20.52 56.58
N SER A 26 -6.29 -21.57 57.26
CA SER A 26 -6.39 -22.93 56.83
C SER A 26 -7.86 -23.38 56.83
N ALA A 27 -8.32 -23.94 55.72
CA ALA A 27 -9.37 -25.00 55.73
C ALA A 27 -9.23 -25.83 54.46
N ASP A 28 -8.90 -27.09 54.68
CA ASP A 28 -9.04 -28.21 53.74
C ASP A 28 -10.46 -28.26 53.20
N ASP A 29 -10.59 -28.32 51.87
CA ASP A 29 -11.71 -29.02 51.24
C ASP A 29 -11.22 -29.60 49.87
N THR A 30 -10.90 -30.89 49.93
CA THR A 30 -10.55 -31.73 48.79
C THR A 30 -11.81 -32.13 48.06
N GLY A 31 -12.34 -31.24 47.25
CA GLY A 31 -13.35 -31.57 46.21
C GLY A 31 -12.66 -32.00 44.91
N ALA A 32 -12.61 -33.29 44.66
CA ALA A 32 -12.11 -33.86 43.42
C ALA A 32 -12.96 -33.36 42.22
N ILE A 33 -12.38 -32.53 41.41
CA ILE A 33 -12.95 -32.13 40.09
C ILE A 33 -12.82 -33.35 39.16
N PRO A 34 -13.92 -33.84 38.55
CA PRO A 34 -13.82 -34.94 37.59
C PRO A 34 -13.03 -34.49 36.36
N THR A 35 -11.88 -35.10 36.11
CA THR A 35 -11.10 -34.96 34.90
C THR A 35 -11.90 -35.52 33.72
N VAL A 36 -12.41 -34.61 32.87
CA VAL A 36 -12.91 -34.95 31.55
C VAL A 36 -11.72 -35.49 30.75
N PRO A 37 -11.76 -36.67 30.15
CA PRO A 37 -10.68 -37.15 29.31
C PRO A 37 -10.54 -36.18 28.12
N ALA A 38 -9.37 -35.59 27.96
CA ALA A 38 -9.03 -34.82 26.80
C ALA A 38 -9.10 -35.73 25.57
N THR A 39 -10.10 -35.51 24.72
CA THR A 39 -10.12 -36.07 23.36
C THR A 39 -8.85 -35.60 22.69
N PRO A 40 -8.00 -36.48 22.11
CA PRO A 40 -6.86 -36.03 21.36
C PRO A 40 -7.38 -35.22 20.19
N ALA A 41 -7.06 -33.91 20.17
CA ALA A 41 -7.25 -33.10 19.01
C ALA A 41 -6.33 -33.70 17.93
N THR A 42 -6.91 -34.38 16.96
CA THR A 42 -6.22 -34.66 15.71
C THR A 42 -5.98 -33.33 15.07
N SER A 43 -4.75 -32.82 15.20
CA SER A 43 -4.27 -31.73 14.39
C SER A 43 -4.16 -32.28 12.96
N GLU A 44 -5.23 -32.19 12.20
CA GLU A 44 -5.14 -32.29 10.76
C GLU A 44 -4.32 -31.09 10.34
N GLU A 45 -3.07 -31.32 9.93
CA GLU A 45 -2.29 -30.32 9.25
C GLU A 45 -3.12 -29.79 8.08
N PRO A 46 -3.23 -28.47 7.90
CA PRO A 46 -3.97 -27.93 6.77
C PRO A 46 -3.42 -28.54 5.48
N PRO A 47 -4.28 -28.90 4.51
CA PRO A 47 -3.85 -29.55 3.28
C PRO A 47 -2.76 -28.71 2.62
N GLU A 48 -1.62 -29.35 2.33
CA GLU A 48 -0.48 -28.70 1.70
C GLU A 48 -0.92 -28.17 0.33
N MET A 49 -0.93 -26.85 0.16
CA MET A 49 -1.34 -26.23 -1.11
C MET A 49 -0.39 -26.65 -2.23
N PRO A 50 -0.92 -26.94 -3.42
CA PRO A 50 -0.06 -27.28 -4.56
C PRO A 50 0.98 -26.21 -4.80
N ARG A 51 2.27 -26.59 -4.93
CA ARG A 51 3.34 -25.66 -5.29
C ARG A 51 3.28 -25.29 -6.78
N ARG A 52 2.13 -24.76 -7.21
CA ARG A 52 1.87 -24.29 -8.57
C ARG A 52 1.42 -22.83 -8.52
N ALA A 53 2.05 -21.99 -9.34
CA ALA A 53 1.74 -20.58 -9.45
C ALA A 53 1.26 -20.24 -10.87
N LEU A 54 0.05 -19.72 -10.96
CA LEU A 54 -0.48 -19.12 -12.19
C LEU A 54 -0.24 -17.61 -12.13
N ILE A 55 0.49 -17.08 -13.10
CA ILE A 55 0.80 -15.66 -13.21
C ILE A 55 -0.06 -15.08 -14.32
N LEU A 56 -0.91 -14.11 -13.97
CA LEU A 56 -1.79 -13.45 -14.91
C LEU A 56 -1.09 -12.23 -15.51
N GLY A 57 -1.16 -12.09 -16.83
CA GLY A 57 -0.52 -11.03 -17.60
C GLY A 57 0.52 -11.57 -18.58
N GLU A 58 1.05 -10.70 -19.43
CA GLU A 58 2.01 -11.04 -20.48
C GLU A 58 3.23 -10.12 -20.52
N SER A 59 3.34 -9.19 -19.55
CA SER A 59 4.40 -8.20 -19.50
C SER A 59 5.76 -8.77 -19.07
N ALA A 60 6.80 -7.94 -19.16
CA ALA A 60 8.11 -8.24 -18.60
C ALA A 60 8.02 -8.58 -17.10
N MET A 61 7.12 -7.94 -16.35
CA MET A 61 6.89 -8.24 -14.94
C MET A 61 6.35 -9.66 -14.74
N ALA A 62 5.42 -10.13 -15.59
CA ALA A 62 4.93 -11.50 -15.52
C ALA A 62 6.06 -12.52 -15.71
N LEU A 63 7.00 -12.25 -16.63
CA LEU A 63 8.17 -13.08 -16.84
C LEU A 63 9.13 -13.08 -15.62
N ASP A 64 9.34 -11.92 -15.00
CA ASP A 64 10.19 -11.80 -13.81
C ASP A 64 9.56 -12.52 -12.61
N LEU A 65 8.24 -12.38 -12.42
CA LEU A 65 7.49 -13.13 -11.41
C LEU A 65 7.58 -14.64 -11.65
N GLU A 66 7.44 -15.09 -12.89
CA GLU A 66 7.60 -16.49 -13.24
C GLU A 66 8.97 -17.03 -12.82
N GLN A 67 10.05 -16.29 -13.15
CA GLN A 67 11.40 -16.67 -12.76
C GLN A 67 11.59 -16.68 -11.23
N ALA A 68 10.97 -15.72 -10.52
CA ALA A 68 11.02 -15.68 -9.07
C ALA A 68 10.34 -16.90 -8.44
N TYR A 69 9.13 -17.25 -8.89
CA TYR A 69 8.40 -18.41 -8.39
C TYR A 69 9.09 -19.73 -8.75
N LYS A 70 9.70 -19.85 -9.93
CA LYS A 70 10.54 -21.01 -10.29
C LYS A 70 11.72 -21.19 -9.33
N ARG A 71 12.40 -20.08 -8.95
CA ARG A 71 13.49 -20.13 -7.94
C ARG A 71 13.01 -20.58 -6.57
N LEU A 72 11.75 -20.29 -6.24
CA LEU A 72 11.10 -20.76 -5.01
C LEU A 72 10.58 -22.21 -5.09
N GLY A 73 10.79 -22.90 -6.23
CA GLY A 73 10.40 -24.30 -6.41
C GLY A 73 8.94 -24.50 -6.82
N PHE A 74 8.29 -23.48 -7.37
CA PHE A 74 6.94 -23.62 -7.93
C PHE A 74 7.00 -24.10 -9.37
N ASP A 75 6.05 -24.97 -9.75
CA ASP A 75 5.66 -25.16 -11.15
C ASP A 75 4.83 -23.94 -11.57
N THR A 76 5.19 -23.30 -12.67
CA THR A 76 4.63 -22.00 -13.04
C THR A 76 4.01 -22.02 -14.42
N ARG A 77 2.96 -21.23 -14.60
CA ARG A 77 2.40 -20.88 -15.91
C ARG A 77 2.04 -19.40 -15.95
N ILE A 78 2.29 -18.81 -17.10
CA ILE A 78 1.78 -17.49 -17.46
C ILE A 78 0.55 -17.69 -18.34
N GLY A 79 -0.52 -16.91 -18.11
CA GLY A 79 -1.72 -16.93 -18.93
C GLY A 79 -2.93 -16.30 -18.25
N ALA A 80 -4.10 -16.51 -18.83
CA ALA A 80 -5.38 -16.01 -18.32
C ALA A 80 -5.93 -16.88 -17.17
N ALA A 81 -6.83 -16.32 -16.36
CA ALA A 81 -7.48 -17.03 -15.26
C ALA A 81 -8.20 -18.32 -15.72
N SER A 82 -8.65 -18.36 -16.98
CA SER A 82 -9.36 -19.52 -17.56
C SER A 82 -8.57 -20.83 -17.54
N ILE A 83 -7.23 -20.78 -17.46
CA ILE A 83 -6.41 -22.01 -17.40
C ILE A 83 -6.30 -22.60 -16.00
N ALA A 84 -6.76 -21.90 -14.97
CA ALA A 84 -6.60 -22.30 -13.58
C ALA A 84 -7.26 -23.67 -13.27
N GLU A 85 -8.42 -23.94 -13.85
CA GLU A 85 -9.11 -25.23 -13.64
C GLU A 85 -8.31 -26.43 -14.16
N ALA A 86 -7.59 -26.26 -15.27
CA ALA A 86 -6.75 -27.31 -15.83
C ALA A 86 -5.38 -27.41 -15.15
N PHE A 87 -4.83 -26.26 -14.72
CA PHE A 87 -3.52 -26.18 -14.09
C PHE A 87 -3.57 -26.46 -12.57
N TYR A 88 -4.67 -26.12 -11.94
CA TYR A 88 -4.92 -26.28 -10.50
C TYR A 88 -3.84 -25.62 -9.63
N PRO A 89 -3.68 -24.29 -9.71
CA PRO A 89 -2.66 -23.56 -8.96
C PRO A 89 -2.98 -23.52 -7.47
N GLY A 90 -1.94 -23.46 -6.63
CA GLY A 90 -2.07 -23.10 -5.22
C GLY A 90 -2.09 -21.59 -5.01
N ILE A 91 -1.48 -20.85 -5.96
CA ILE A 91 -1.45 -19.38 -5.93
C ILE A 91 -1.69 -18.81 -7.33
N ILE A 92 -2.50 -17.76 -7.41
CA ILE A 92 -2.70 -16.94 -8.59
C ILE A 92 -2.07 -15.56 -8.32
N VAL A 93 -1.18 -15.14 -9.20
CA VAL A 93 -0.44 -13.87 -9.05
C VAL A 93 -0.85 -12.93 -10.16
N THR A 94 -1.25 -11.70 -9.81
CA THR A 94 -1.58 -10.67 -10.80
C THR A 94 -0.37 -9.79 -11.04
N SER A 95 -0.04 -9.53 -12.31
CA SER A 95 1.11 -8.67 -12.67
C SER A 95 0.72 -7.21 -12.98
N GLY A 96 -0.52 -6.83 -12.75
CA GLY A 96 -1.02 -5.47 -12.98
C GLY A 96 -1.42 -5.18 -14.43
N ASP A 97 -0.96 -5.97 -15.40
CA ASP A 97 -1.34 -5.91 -16.83
C ASP A 97 -2.27 -7.04 -17.25
N ALA A 98 -2.76 -7.84 -16.29
CA ALA A 98 -3.72 -8.89 -16.55
C ALA A 98 -4.99 -8.33 -17.20
N GLU A 99 -5.47 -9.02 -18.24
CA GLU A 99 -6.74 -8.66 -18.90
C GLU A 99 -7.96 -9.17 -18.12
N ASP A 100 -7.76 -10.17 -17.25
CA ASP A 100 -8.82 -10.72 -16.42
C ASP A 100 -9.33 -9.68 -15.42
N THR A 101 -10.64 -9.55 -15.28
CA THR A 101 -11.23 -8.71 -14.24
C THR A 101 -10.99 -9.33 -12.87
N ILE A 102 -10.96 -8.49 -11.83
CA ILE A 102 -10.74 -8.98 -10.46
C ILE A 102 -11.86 -9.92 -10.01
N GLU A 103 -13.08 -9.74 -10.52
CA GLU A 103 -14.21 -10.64 -10.27
C GLU A 103 -13.97 -12.02 -10.87
N THR A 104 -13.45 -12.09 -12.09
CA THR A 104 -13.07 -13.36 -12.74
C THR A 104 -11.97 -14.07 -11.95
N VAL A 105 -10.96 -13.32 -11.51
CA VAL A 105 -9.87 -13.87 -10.68
C VAL A 105 -10.40 -14.41 -9.36
N GLU A 106 -11.30 -13.68 -8.70
CA GLU A 106 -11.93 -14.12 -7.46
C GLU A 106 -12.74 -15.40 -7.64
N GLU A 107 -13.65 -15.44 -8.62
CA GLU A 107 -14.47 -16.61 -8.90
C GLU A 107 -13.63 -17.86 -9.18
N VAL A 108 -12.60 -17.71 -10.02
CA VAL A 108 -11.72 -18.81 -10.38
C VAL A 108 -10.90 -19.27 -9.19
N SER A 109 -10.35 -18.34 -8.41
CA SER A 109 -9.55 -18.65 -7.21
C SER A 109 -10.36 -19.44 -6.18
N GLN A 110 -11.60 -19.03 -5.92
CA GLN A 110 -12.53 -19.74 -5.02
C GLN A 110 -12.83 -21.15 -5.53
N ARG A 111 -13.03 -21.31 -6.84
CA ARG A 111 -13.38 -22.58 -7.47
C ARG A 111 -12.25 -23.61 -7.39
N VAL A 112 -10.99 -23.16 -7.53
CA VAL A 112 -9.82 -24.05 -7.44
C VAL A 112 -9.16 -24.07 -6.07
N GLY A 113 -9.61 -23.23 -5.12
CA GLY A 113 -9.02 -23.12 -3.79
C GLY A 113 -7.64 -22.45 -3.77
N ALA A 114 -7.35 -21.58 -4.74
CA ALA A 114 -6.07 -20.87 -4.84
C ALA A 114 -6.06 -19.58 -4.02
N VAL A 115 -4.90 -19.23 -3.46
CA VAL A 115 -4.65 -17.90 -2.88
C VAL A 115 -4.36 -16.92 -4.00
N VAL A 116 -4.84 -15.68 -3.88
CA VAL A 116 -4.53 -14.59 -4.83
C VAL A 116 -3.51 -13.63 -4.21
N ALA A 117 -2.50 -13.25 -4.97
CA ALA A 117 -1.48 -12.28 -4.55
C ALA A 117 -1.24 -11.22 -5.65
N PRO A 118 -1.41 -9.91 -5.35
CA PRO A 118 -1.99 -9.36 -4.12
C PRO A 118 -3.41 -9.89 -3.86
N SER A 119 -3.89 -9.78 -2.62
CA SER A 119 -5.26 -10.25 -2.32
C SER A 119 -6.31 -9.55 -3.21
N VAL A 120 -7.40 -10.21 -3.47
CA VAL A 120 -8.52 -9.65 -4.27
C VAL A 120 -8.96 -8.29 -3.72
N GLU A 121 -9.04 -8.16 -2.40
CA GLU A 121 -9.37 -6.91 -1.73
C GLU A 121 -8.31 -5.83 -2.00
N GLY A 122 -7.02 -6.19 -1.91
CA GLY A 122 -5.92 -5.28 -2.24
C GLY A 122 -5.98 -4.80 -3.68
N CYS A 123 -6.22 -5.70 -4.63
CA CYS A 123 -6.38 -5.34 -6.04
C CYS A 123 -7.56 -4.39 -6.29
N ARG A 124 -8.70 -4.62 -5.61
CA ARG A 124 -9.86 -3.71 -5.71
C ARG A 124 -9.56 -2.32 -5.18
N HIS A 125 -8.93 -2.25 -4.02
CA HIS A 125 -8.57 -0.97 -3.42
C HIS A 125 -7.59 -0.18 -4.31
N THR A 126 -6.53 -0.82 -4.79
CA THR A 126 -5.52 -0.12 -5.59
C THR A 126 -5.99 0.25 -7.00
N ALA A 127 -7.05 -0.38 -7.51
CA ALA A 127 -7.62 -0.06 -8.82
C ALA A 127 -8.32 1.32 -8.85
N ASP A 128 -8.87 1.77 -7.73
CA ASP A 128 -9.57 3.06 -7.61
C ASP A 128 -8.66 4.10 -6.94
N ARG A 129 -7.90 4.83 -7.76
CA ARG A 129 -6.98 5.88 -7.29
C ARG A 129 -7.66 6.98 -6.48
N MET A 130 -8.91 7.32 -6.83
CA MET A 130 -9.64 8.36 -6.11
C MET A 130 -10.07 7.89 -4.74
N ALA A 131 -10.59 6.66 -4.62
CA ALA A 131 -10.93 6.07 -3.34
C ALA A 131 -9.70 5.96 -2.43
N VAL A 132 -8.57 5.49 -2.97
CA VAL A 132 -7.28 5.44 -2.24
C VAL A 132 -6.81 6.82 -1.79
N ARG A 133 -6.88 7.83 -2.66
CA ARG A 133 -6.49 9.20 -2.33
C ARG A 133 -7.36 9.77 -1.22
N LYS A 134 -8.68 9.57 -1.32
CA LYS A 134 -9.64 9.98 -0.30
C LYS A 134 -9.38 9.28 1.03
N GLN A 135 -9.17 7.96 1.01
CA GLN A 135 -8.81 7.19 2.20
C GLN A 135 -7.51 7.70 2.84
N ALA A 136 -6.48 7.93 2.05
CA ALA A 136 -5.20 8.45 2.53
C ALA A 136 -5.35 9.81 3.22
N ASN A 137 -6.08 10.74 2.60
CA ASN A 137 -6.24 12.10 3.09
C ASN A 137 -7.27 12.19 4.24
N GLU A 138 -8.52 11.73 4.00
CA GLU A 138 -9.64 11.99 4.90
C GLU A 138 -9.74 11.00 6.07
N GLU A 139 -9.42 9.71 5.84
CA GLU A 139 -9.55 8.67 6.86
C GLU A 139 -8.25 8.45 7.63
N LEU A 140 -7.12 8.39 6.91
CA LEU A 140 -5.82 8.16 7.52
C LEU A 140 -5.09 9.45 7.88
N GLY A 141 -5.52 10.63 7.40
CA GLY A 141 -4.87 11.90 7.64
C GLY A 141 -3.40 11.90 7.19
N LEU A 142 -3.10 11.24 6.08
CA LEU A 142 -1.77 11.25 5.49
C LEU A 142 -1.54 12.58 4.74
N PRO A 143 -0.33 13.12 4.76
CA PRO A 143 0.01 14.25 3.90
C PRO A 143 -0.20 13.88 2.43
N THR A 144 -1.03 14.63 1.72
CA THR A 144 -1.26 14.53 0.28
C THR A 144 -1.16 15.92 -0.33
N LEU A 145 -0.89 16.01 -1.62
CA LEU A 145 -1.09 17.28 -2.33
C LEU A 145 -2.58 17.61 -2.38
N ASP A 146 -2.90 18.90 -2.42
CA ASP A 146 -4.29 19.33 -2.64
C ASP A 146 -4.78 18.80 -3.98
N TYR A 147 -5.98 18.26 -4.00
CA TYR A 147 -6.56 17.67 -5.20
C TYR A 147 -8.07 17.90 -5.25
N GLU A 148 -8.62 17.92 -6.45
CA GLU A 148 -10.04 17.93 -6.69
C GLU A 148 -10.40 17.01 -7.86
N PHE A 149 -11.55 16.36 -7.75
CA PHE A 149 -12.12 15.59 -8.86
C PHE A 149 -13.09 16.46 -9.64
N ALA A 150 -13.06 16.33 -10.96
CA ALA A 150 -13.95 17.01 -11.89
C ALA A 150 -14.61 15.99 -12.84
N ALA A 151 -15.95 15.94 -12.83
CA ALA A 151 -16.73 15.09 -13.74
C ALA A 151 -17.02 15.78 -15.08
N THR A 152 -16.84 17.10 -15.15
CA THR A 152 -17.11 17.91 -16.34
C THR A 152 -15.98 18.92 -16.59
N PRO A 153 -15.82 19.43 -17.85
CA PRO A 153 -14.86 20.48 -18.15
C PRO A 153 -15.04 21.72 -17.29
N GLN A 154 -16.28 22.08 -16.95
CA GLN A 154 -16.57 23.25 -16.13
C GLN A 154 -16.10 23.01 -14.69
N GLU A 155 -16.38 21.85 -14.11
CA GLU A 155 -15.89 21.50 -12.78
C GLU A 155 -14.37 21.46 -12.72
N MET A 156 -13.71 21.01 -13.80
CA MET A 156 -12.24 21.05 -13.89
C MET A 156 -11.73 22.49 -13.90
N HIS A 157 -12.34 23.40 -14.64
CA HIS A 157 -11.99 24.81 -14.63
C HIS A 157 -12.14 25.39 -13.21
N ASP A 158 -13.27 25.13 -12.55
CA ASP A 158 -13.56 25.59 -11.19
C ASP A 158 -12.54 25.01 -10.17
N ALA A 159 -12.13 23.74 -10.36
CA ALA A 159 -11.10 23.09 -9.54
C ALA A 159 -9.73 23.75 -9.75
N VAL A 160 -9.37 24.05 -10.98
CA VAL A 160 -8.10 24.75 -11.30
C VAL A 160 -8.08 26.16 -10.72
N GLU A 161 -9.20 26.89 -10.74
CA GLU A 161 -9.28 28.19 -10.08
C GLU A 161 -9.04 28.12 -8.55
N ARG A 162 -9.49 27.04 -7.90
CA ARG A 162 -9.28 26.84 -6.44
C ARG A 162 -7.87 26.38 -6.12
N ILE A 163 -7.32 25.43 -6.89
CA ILE A 163 -5.98 24.86 -6.68
C ILE A 163 -4.88 25.85 -7.10
N GLY A 164 -5.11 26.58 -8.18
CA GLY A 164 -4.18 27.56 -8.74
C GLY A 164 -3.19 26.96 -9.75
N TYR A 165 -2.53 27.87 -10.49
CA TYR A 165 -1.48 27.51 -11.45
C TYR A 165 -0.08 27.62 -10.83
N PRO A 166 0.91 26.79 -11.27
CA PRO A 166 0.70 25.63 -12.14
C PRO A 166 0.02 24.48 -11.38
N CYS A 167 -0.71 23.65 -12.11
CA CYS A 167 -1.31 22.44 -11.59
C CYS A 167 -1.12 21.27 -12.55
N VAL A 168 -1.51 20.08 -12.11
CA VAL A 168 -1.46 18.85 -12.90
C VAL A 168 -2.87 18.31 -13.05
N VAL A 169 -3.23 17.94 -14.27
CA VAL A 169 -4.48 17.25 -14.58
C VAL A 169 -4.14 15.82 -14.97
N LYS A 170 -4.83 14.86 -14.34
CA LYS A 170 -4.61 13.41 -14.56
C LYS A 170 -5.92 12.70 -14.84
N ALA A 171 -5.83 11.61 -15.60
CA ALA A 171 -6.94 10.66 -15.71
C ALA A 171 -7.17 9.98 -14.33
N PRO A 172 -8.41 9.77 -13.89
CA PRO A 172 -8.73 9.05 -12.65
C PRO A 172 -8.19 7.61 -12.67
N THR A 173 -8.23 6.99 -13.84
CA THR A 173 -7.70 5.66 -14.10
C THR A 173 -6.73 5.74 -15.27
N SER A 174 -5.44 5.66 -15.04
CA SER A 174 -4.45 5.61 -16.12
C SER A 174 -3.36 4.60 -15.80
N LYS A 175 -2.85 3.96 -16.86
CA LYS A 175 -1.62 3.18 -16.82
C LYS A 175 -0.53 4.00 -17.53
N ASP A 176 0.70 3.89 -17.07
CA ASP A 176 1.90 4.43 -17.75
C ASP A 176 1.89 5.95 -18.02
N GLY A 177 1.26 6.75 -17.17
CA GLY A 177 1.22 8.21 -17.28
C GLY A 177 0.33 8.75 -18.42
N GLU A 178 -0.51 7.92 -19.02
CA GLU A 178 -1.51 8.39 -19.96
C GLU A 178 -2.51 9.33 -19.27
N GLY A 179 -2.95 10.35 -20.00
CA GLY A 179 -3.91 11.34 -19.47
C GLY A 179 -3.31 12.31 -18.46
N PHE A 180 -1.98 12.44 -18.43
CA PHE A 180 -1.27 13.43 -17.61
C PHE A 180 -1.04 14.70 -18.42
N SER A 181 -1.29 15.87 -17.80
CA SER A 181 -1.02 17.18 -18.37
C SER A 181 -0.54 18.16 -17.32
N PHE A 182 0.52 18.91 -17.63
CA PHE A 182 0.84 20.14 -16.91
C PHE A 182 -0.05 21.27 -17.43
N VAL A 183 -0.61 22.05 -16.51
CA VAL A 183 -1.51 23.15 -16.82
C VAL A 183 -0.92 24.41 -16.21
N HIS A 184 -0.52 25.34 -17.08
CA HIS A 184 0.09 26.62 -16.69
C HIS A 184 -0.87 27.80 -16.82
N SER A 185 -1.95 27.63 -17.59
CA SER A 185 -2.93 28.67 -17.89
C SER A 185 -4.23 28.07 -18.41
N ASP A 186 -5.27 28.91 -18.51
CA ASP A 186 -6.56 28.54 -19.08
C ASP A 186 -6.45 27.98 -20.52
N ALA A 187 -5.43 28.40 -21.27
CA ALA A 187 -5.23 27.92 -22.63
C ALA A 187 -4.97 26.41 -22.72
N ASP A 188 -4.48 25.81 -21.64
CA ASP A 188 -4.11 24.38 -21.58
C ASP A 188 -5.31 23.49 -21.19
N LEU A 189 -6.39 24.08 -20.63
CA LEU A 189 -7.48 23.33 -20.03
C LEU A 189 -8.21 22.39 -20.99
N ALA A 190 -8.50 22.86 -22.20
CA ALA A 190 -9.23 22.04 -23.17
C ALA A 190 -8.46 20.80 -23.60
N ASP A 191 -7.15 20.91 -23.74
CA ASP A 191 -6.26 19.81 -24.10
C ASP A 191 -6.05 18.87 -22.92
N ALA A 192 -5.89 19.42 -21.72
CA ALA A 192 -5.77 18.64 -20.50
C ALA A 192 -7.02 17.80 -20.21
N TRP A 193 -8.21 18.38 -20.40
CA TRP A 193 -9.48 17.62 -20.29
C TRP A 193 -9.53 16.47 -21.27
N ARG A 194 -9.24 16.74 -22.55
CA ARG A 194 -9.28 15.70 -23.58
C ARG A 194 -8.30 14.56 -23.32
N ALA A 195 -7.12 14.90 -22.77
CA ALA A 195 -6.12 13.92 -22.41
C ALA A 195 -6.56 13.07 -21.20
N ALA A 196 -7.18 13.68 -20.19
CA ALA A 196 -7.60 13.01 -18.98
C ALA A 196 -8.86 12.15 -19.17
N ASP A 197 -9.91 12.71 -19.76
CA ASP A 197 -11.20 12.03 -19.94
C ASP A 197 -11.17 11.02 -21.08
N ARG A 198 -10.37 11.25 -22.11
CA ARG A 198 -10.22 10.40 -23.30
C ARG A 198 -11.53 10.05 -24.01
N GLY A 199 -12.58 10.84 -23.76
CA GLY A 199 -13.93 10.58 -24.29
C GLY A 199 -14.65 9.41 -23.63
N LEU A 200 -14.18 8.95 -22.47
CA LEU A 200 -14.74 7.83 -21.72
C LEU A 200 -15.71 8.27 -20.62
N GLY A 201 -15.85 9.58 -20.39
CA GLY A 201 -16.71 10.13 -19.33
C GLY A 201 -16.19 9.81 -17.92
N GLN A 202 -14.89 9.56 -17.78
CA GLN A 202 -14.26 9.24 -16.50
C GLN A 202 -13.93 10.47 -15.65
N GLY A 203 -13.95 11.65 -16.28
CA GLY A 203 -13.57 12.91 -15.65
C GLY A 203 -12.06 13.12 -15.54
N ALA A 204 -11.66 13.99 -14.63
CA ALA A 204 -10.26 14.34 -14.39
C ALA A 204 -9.98 14.58 -12.91
N VAL A 205 -8.73 14.39 -12.50
CA VAL A 205 -8.21 14.80 -11.19
C VAL A 205 -7.29 15.99 -11.40
N VAL A 206 -7.56 17.07 -10.71
CA VAL A 206 -6.70 18.27 -10.68
C VAL A 206 -5.90 18.22 -9.39
N GLU A 207 -4.58 18.31 -9.48
CA GLU A 207 -3.67 18.30 -8.33
C GLU A 207 -2.78 19.53 -8.32
N ARG A 208 -2.49 20.05 -7.12
CA ARG A 208 -1.49 21.10 -6.94
C ARG A 208 -0.13 20.58 -7.41
N TYR A 209 0.55 21.40 -8.21
CA TYR A 209 1.96 21.18 -8.49
C TYR A 209 2.81 21.73 -7.34
N ILE A 210 3.81 20.97 -6.94
CA ILE A 210 4.87 21.41 -6.02
C ILE A 210 6.23 21.12 -6.63
N ASP A 211 7.22 21.95 -6.31
CA ASP A 211 8.60 21.58 -6.52
C ASP A 211 9.00 20.55 -5.47
N PHE A 212 9.56 19.44 -5.90
CA PHE A 212 10.02 18.36 -5.03
C PHE A 212 11.45 17.97 -5.41
N ASP A 213 12.20 17.49 -4.41
CA ASP A 213 13.58 17.04 -4.61
C ASP A 213 13.64 15.64 -5.21
N PHE A 214 12.69 14.78 -4.78
CA PHE A 214 12.64 13.38 -5.17
C PHE A 214 11.21 12.91 -5.41
N GLU A 215 11.05 12.07 -6.42
CA GLU A 215 9.96 11.10 -6.47
C GLU A 215 10.51 9.79 -5.91
N ALA A 216 9.89 9.27 -4.87
CA ALA A 216 10.34 8.07 -4.19
C ALA A 216 9.25 7.02 -4.12
N THR A 217 9.64 5.77 -4.29
CA THR A 217 8.76 4.62 -4.15
C THR A 217 9.28 3.71 -3.05
N ILE A 218 8.42 3.30 -2.14
CA ILE A 218 8.72 2.24 -1.18
C ILE A 218 7.91 1.00 -1.55
N LEU A 219 8.62 -0.11 -1.82
CA LEU A 219 7.98 -1.41 -1.92
C LEU A 219 7.74 -1.96 -0.53
N ALA A 220 6.49 -2.28 -0.25
CA ALA A 220 6.02 -2.86 1.00
C ALA A 220 5.51 -4.28 0.76
N ALA A 221 6.18 -5.28 1.31
CA ALA A 221 5.73 -6.66 1.29
C ALA A 221 4.94 -6.96 2.56
N ARG A 222 3.68 -7.31 2.42
CA ARG A 222 2.78 -7.64 3.53
C ARG A 222 2.41 -9.12 3.48
N SER A 223 2.75 -9.85 4.52
CA SER A 223 2.54 -11.31 4.58
C SER A 223 2.43 -11.77 6.04
N ILE A 224 2.08 -13.02 6.23
CA ILE A 224 2.13 -13.66 7.55
C ILE A 224 3.58 -13.88 7.95
N ASP A 225 3.96 -13.37 9.12
CA ASP A 225 5.27 -13.64 9.73
C ASP A 225 5.28 -15.10 10.23
N PRO A 226 6.18 -15.95 9.71
CA PRO A 226 6.21 -17.35 10.09
C PRO A 226 6.62 -17.58 11.55
N SER A 227 7.22 -16.59 12.21
CA SER A 227 7.64 -16.70 13.61
C SER A 227 6.53 -16.38 14.59
N THR A 228 5.62 -15.47 14.24
CA THR A 228 4.52 -15.02 15.10
C THR A 228 3.15 -15.52 14.65
N GLY A 229 2.98 -15.87 13.38
CA GLY A 229 1.70 -16.18 12.76
C GLY A 229 0.84 -14.94 12.50
N GLU A 230 1.37 -13.74 12.74
CA GLU A 230 0.66 -12.48 12.57
C GLU A 230 1.01 -11.82 11.24
N LEU A 231 0.13 -10.93 10.79
CA LEU A 231 0.33 -10.14 9.57
C LEU A 231 1.39 -9.06 9.83
N ALA A 232 2.47 -9.07 9.09
CA ALA A 232 3.58 -8.12 9.18
C ALA A 232 3.85 -7.44 7.85
N THR A 233 4.54 -6.30 7.90
CA THR A 233 4.93 -5.55 6.70
C THR A 233 6.43 -5.28 6.73
N TRP A 234 7.09 -5.62 5.63
CA TRP A 234 8.52 -5.36 5.41
C TRP A 234 8.67 -4.32 4.31
N PHE A 235 9.66 -3.45 4.46
CA PHE A 235 9.94 -2.38 3.52
C PHE A 235 11.29 -2.60 2.85
N CYS A 236 11.33 -2.42 1.52
CA CYS A 236 12.59 -2.33 0.80
C CYS A 236 13.21 -0.93 0.98
N GLU A 237 14.50 -0.80 0.64
CA GLU A 237 15.11 0.52 0.50
C GLU A 237 14.36 1.33 -0.56
N PRO A 238 14.22 2.67 -0.37
CA PRO A 238 13.49 3.49 -1.31
C PRO A 238 14.08 3.44 -2.71
N ILE A 239 13.20 3.46 -3.69
CA ILE A 239 13.53 3.59 -5.10
C ILE A 239 13.28 5.04 -5.49
N GLY A 240 14.30 5.73 -5.97
CA GLY A 240 14.13 7.03 -6.60
C GLY A 240 13.62 6.85 -8.03
N THR A 241 12.71 7.70 -8.45
CA THR A 241 12.18 7.71 -9.80
C THR A 241 12.26 9.11 -10.40
N ARG A 242 12.41 9.15 -11.73
CA ARG A 242 12.30 10.38 -12.48
C ARG A 242 11.34 10.17 -13.63
N HIS A 243 10.36 11.05 -13.70
CA HIS A 243 9.40 11.08 -14.80
C HIS A 243 9.66 12.25 -15.73
N ARG A 244 9.31 12.09 -16.99
CA ARG A 244 9.23 13.15 -17.99
C ARG A 244 7.92 12.99 -18.75
N ASP A 245 7.11 14.05 -18.74
CA ASP A 245 5.78 14.06 -19.37
C ASP A 245 4.90 12.85 -18.88
N GLY A 246 4.95 12.59 -17.56
CA GLY A 246 4.21 11.49 -16.92
C GLY A 246 4.78 10.09 -17.15
N LYS A 247 5.88 9.93 -17.91
CA LYS A 247 6.50 8.64 -18.19
C LYS A 247 7.77 8.44 -17.39
N LEU A 248 7.92 7.26 -16.78
CA LEU A 248 9.15 6.86 -16.10
C LEU A 248 10.31 6.81 -17.09
N VAL A 249 11.38 7.57 -16.83
CA VAL A 249 12.59 7.60 -17.66
C VAL A 249 13.82 7.05 -16.95
N GLU A 250 13.83 7.06 -15.62
CA GLU A 250 14.96 6.58 -14.82
C GLU A 250 14.48 6.14 -13.44
N SER A 251 15.08 5.08 -12.91
CA SER A 251 14.94 4.66 -11.53
C SER A 251 16.28 4.20 -10.96
N TRP A 252 16.47 4.39 -9.67
CA TRP A 252 17.68 3.95 -8.96
C TRP A 252 17.36 3.53 -7.52
N GLN A 253 18.16 2.62 -6.99
CA GLN A 253 18.01 2.12 -5.62
C GLN A 253 19.40 1.86 -5.01
N PRO A 254 19.67 2.29 -3.77
CA PRO A 254 18.75 3.06 -2.90
C PRO A 254 18.65 4.53 -3.30
N ALA A 255 17.49 5.17 -3.03
CA ALA A 255 17.36 6.61 -3.10
C ALA A 255 17.88 7.24 -1.80
N PRO A 256 18.77 8.23 -1.86
CA PRO A 256 19.37 8.83 -0.67
C PRO A 256 18.43 9.88 -0.05
N LEU A 257 17.38 9.44 0.62
CA LEU A 257 16.47 10.34 1.32
C LEU A 257 17.09 10.86 2.62
N PRO A 258 16.79 12.11 3.05
CA PRO A 258 17.06 12.58 4.40
C PRO A 258 16.46 11.65 5.46
N GLU A 259 17.07 11.55 6.64
CA GLU A 259 16.63 10.63 7.69
C GLU A 259 15.18 10.87 8.10
N ALA A 260 14.78 12.13 8.31
CA ALA A 260 13.41 12.50 8.66
C ALA A 260 12.42 12.15 7.53
N ALA A 261 12.79 12.40 6.27
CA ALA A 261 11.98 12.02 5.11
C ALA A 261 11.83 10.51 5.00
N MET A 262 12.89 9.73 5.29
CA MET A 262 12.84 8.26 5.32
C MET A 262 11.84 7.74 6.34
N ASP A 263 11.88 8.28 7.57
CA ASP A 263 10.97 7.88 8.64
C ASP A 263 9.51 8.23 8.30
N ASN A 264 9.29 9.43 7.74
CA ASN A 264 7.99 9.87 7.27
C ASN A 264 7.48 8.97 6.13
N ALA A 265 8.31 8.65 5.15
CA ALA A 265 7.96 7.80 4.02
C ALA A 265 7.58 6.39 4.47
N ARG A 266 8.35 5.79 5.38
CA ARG A 266 8.03 4.47 5.96
C ARG A 266 6.74 4.50 6.76
N SER A 267 6.50 5.56 7.53
CA SER A 267 5.26 5.75 8.28
C SER A 267 4.04 5.84 7.37
N ILE A 268 4.13 6.62 6.28
CA ILE A 268 3.08 6.73 5.27
C ILE A 268 2.81 5.35 4.64
N ALA A 269 3.88 4.68 4.17
CA ALA A 269 3.77 3.37 3.54
C ALA A 269 3.13 2.32 4.49
N ALA A 270 3.54 2.30 5.76
CA ALA A 270 2.98 1.39 6.75
C ALA A 270 1.48 1.60 6.97
N ARG A 271 1.06 2.87 7.05
CA ARG A 271 -0.34 3.24 7.32
C ARG A 271 -1.24 2.94 6.15
N ILE A 272 -0.84 3.32 4.92
CA ILE A 272 -1.65 3.06 3.73
C ILE A 272 -1.76 1.57 3.43
N VAL A 273 -0.63 0.84 3.43
CA VAL A 273 -0.63 -0.61 3.17
C VAL A 273 -1.37 -1.38 4.26
N GLY A 274 -1.26 -0.91 5.53
CA GLY A 274 -2.02 -1.47 6.65
C GLY A 274 -3.54 -1.37 6.47
N ALA A 275 -4.01 -0.34 5.78
CA ALA A 275 -5.45 -0.11 5.54
C ALA A 275 -5.98 -0.82 4.28
N LEU A 276 -5.10 -1.21 3.34
CA LEU A 276 -5.54 -1.69 2.03
C LEU A 276 -5.84 -3.18 1.97
N ALA A 277 -5.02 -4.04 2.58
CA ALA A 277 -5.11 -5.44 2.28
C ALA A 277 -4.46 -6.37 3.30
N SER A 278 -4.79 -7.66 3.17
CA SER A 278 -4.19 -8.72 3.98
C SER A 278 -2.76 -9.05 3.52
N CYS A 279 -2.56 -9.52 2.30
CA CYS A 279 -1.25 -9.92 1.78
C CYS A 279 -0.99 -9.36 0.38
N GLY A 280 0.27 -9.08 0.08
CA GLY A 280 0.70 -8.61 -1.23
C GLY A 280 2.01 -7.84 -1.19
N ILE A 281 2.48 -7.46 -2.38
CA ILE A 281 3.56 -6.48 -2.54
C ILE A 281 2.91 -5.23 -3.09
N PHE A 282 3.14 -4.11 -2.42
CA PHE A 282 2.55 -2.82 -2.75
C PHE A 282 3.65 -1.82 -3.03
N SER A 283 3.46 -1.04 -4.07
CA SER A 283 4.32 0.07 -4.46
C SER A 283 3.70 1.37 -3.95
N VAL A 284 4.32 2.03 -3.00
CA VAL A 284 3.82 3.29 -2.43
C VAL A 284 4.67 4.43 -2.96
N GLU A 285 4.06 5.28 -3.77
CA GLU A 285 4.72 6.42 -4.43
C GLU A 285 4.48 7.71 -3.66
N MET A 286 5.53 8.52 -3.55
CA MET A 286 5.56 9.74 -2.74
C MET A 286 6.40 10.82 -3.41
N PHE A 287 6.05 12.08 -3.13
CA PHE A 287 6.91 13.23 -3.40
C PHE A 287 7.63 13.64 -2.13
N VAL A 288 8.91 13.93 -2.23
CA VAL A 288 9.77 14.34 -1.12
C VAL A 288 10.32 15.74 -1.38
N SER A 289 10.08 16.66 -0.44
CA SER A 289 10.59 18.03 -0.48
C SER A 289 11.21 18.37 0.87
N GLY A 290 12.55 18.36 0.94
CA GLY A 290 13.27 18.42 2.21
C GLY A 290 12.91 17.24 3.12
N ASP A 291 12.36 17.54 4.29
CA ASP A 291 11.87 16.53 5.25
C ASP A 291 10.39 16.18 5.07
N ASP A 292 9.67 16.94 4.26
CA ASP A 292 8.24 16.72 3.99
C ASP A 292 8.06 15.63 2.95
N VAL A 293 7.10 14.74 3.21
CA VAL A 293 6.75 13.63 2.33
C VAL A 293 5.25 13.62 2.09
N TYR A 294 4.87 13.59 0.83
CA TYR A 294 3.46 13.60 0.39
C TYR A 294 3.13 12.29 -0.31
N PHE A 295 2.10 11.62 0.16
CA PHE A 295 1.56 10.44 -0.51
C PHE A 295 1.02 10.80 -1.90
N SER A 296 1.42 10.05 -2.90
CA SER A 296 0.96 10.20 -4.29
C SER A 296 -0.02 9.10 -4.67
N GLN A 297 0.42 7.87 -4.65
CA GLN A 297 -0.45 6.71 -4.98
C GLN A 297 0.11 5.42 -4.39
N VAL A 298 -0.71 4.35 -4.46
CA VAL A 298 -0.32 2.98 -4.18
C VAL A 298 -0.84 2.05 -5.26
N THR A 299 -0.03 1.09 -5.66
CA THR A 299 -0.36 0.07 -6.66
C THR A 299 0.08 -1.31 -6.17
#